data_4bdf2240b08612665f7f6c741378723c
#
_entry.id   4bdf2240b08612665f7f6c741378723c
#
_cell.length_a   1.000
_cell.length_b   1.000
_cell.length_c   1.000
_cell.angle_alpha   90.00
_cell.angle_beta   90.00
_cell.angle_gamma   90.00
#
_symmetry.space_group_name_H-M   'P 1'
#
loop_
_entity.id
_entity.type
_entity.pdbx_description
1 polymer ?
#
loop_
_entity_poly.entity_id
_entity_poly.type
_entity_poly.pdbx_seq_one_letter_code
_entity_poly.pdbx_strand_id
1 'polypeptide(L)'
;MSIPKGTIPKQTQFFYGADYNPDQWQHAPEILERDIELMKQAGVTSASVGIFAWTALEPEEGRYEFAWLDRVMDRFAQEGMFVFLATPSGSKPMWLSEKYPEIRRVNKDGRRDASGWRHNHCMSSPVYRAKTAQMNRALAERYKNHSALALWH
;
A
#
# COMPACT_ATOMS: atom_id res chain seq x y z
N MET A 1 -5.37 28.46 -0.96
CA MET A 1 -5.50 28.16 -2.40
C MET A 1 -5.64 26.65 -2.52
N SER A 2 -6.78 26.10 -2.89
CA SER A 2 -6.96 24.64 -3.02
C SER A 2 -6.30 24.19 -4.30
N ILE A 3 -5.36 23.24 -4.19
CA ILE A 3 -4.76 22.58 -5.36
C ILE A 3 -5.87 21.80 -6.08
N PRO A 4 -6.03 21.94 -7.39
CA PRO A 4 -7.01 21.16 -8.14
C PRO A 4 -6.77 19.66 -7.93
N LYS A 5 -7.85 18.88 -7.70
CA LYS A 5 -7.77 17.43 -7.56
C LYS A 5 -7.03 16.83 -8.76
N GLY A 6 -5.96 16.08 -8.49
CA GLY A 6 -5.16 15.39 -9.51
C GLY A 6 -3.92 16.14 -10.02
N THR A 7 -3.60 17.30 -9.46
CA THR A 7 -2.35 17.98 -9.78
C THR A 7 -1.27 17.51 -8.80
N ILE A 8 -0.19 16.95 -9.31
CA ILE A 8 1.03 16.74 -8.52
C ILE A 8 1.42 18.13 -7.98
N PRO A 9 1.61 18.29 -6.65
CA PRO A 9 2.08 19.54 -6.11
C PRO A 9 3.28 19.99 -6.92
N LYS A 10 3.36 21.29 -7.29
CA LYS A 10 4.48 21.84 -8.07
C LYS A 10 5.74 21.64 -7.22
N GLN A 11 6.35 20.49 -7.40
CA GLN A 11 7.50 20.05 -6.61
C GLN A 11 8.72 20.74 -7.17
N THR A 12 9.39 21.49 -6.34
CA THR A 12 10.67 22.13 -6.69
C THR A 12 11.85 21.18 -6.43
N GLN A 13 11.61 20.05 -5.79
CA GLN A 13 12.63 19.06 -5.46
C GLN A 13 12.39 17.75 -6.22
N PHE A 14 13.46 17.08 -6.56
CA PHE A 14 13.43 15.75 -7.14
C PHE A 14 12.98 14.71 -6.09
N PHE A 15 12.04 13.83 -6.44
CA PHE A 15 11.68 12.69 -5.61
C PHE A 15 12.80 11.66 -5.64
N TYR A 16 13.41 11.42 -4.49
CA TYR A 16 14.47 10.46 -4.31
C TYR A 16 14.11 9.49 -3.19
N GLY A 17 14.14 8.20 -3.48
CA GLY A 17 13.78 7.15 -2.53
C GLY A 17 13.53 5.81 -3.20
N ALA A 18 12.95 4.88 -2.45
CA ALA A 18 12.70 3.51 -2.88
C ALA A 18 11.41 2.97 -2.25
N ASP A 19 11.15 1.67 -2.50
CA ASP A 19 10.10 0.93 -1.79
C ASP A 19 10.46 0.79 -0.32
N TYR A 20 9.46 1.01 0.54
CA TYR A 20 9.57 0.86 1.98
C TYR A 20 8.38 0.05 2.50
N ASN A 21 8.66 -1.03 3.21
CA ASN A 21 7.65 -2.00 3.65
C ASN A 21 7.57 -2.11 5.18
N PRO A 22 7.13 -1.05 5.89
CA PRO A 22 7.07 -0.99 7.36
C PRO A 22 6.02 -1.90 7.97
N ASP A 23 5.09 -2.43 7.17
CA ASP A 23 4.13 -3.44 7.58
C ASP A 23 4.80 -4.69 8.16
N GLN A 24 6.06 -4.96 7.82
CA GLN A 24 6.84 -6.10 8.32
C GLN A 24 7.27 -5.93 9.78
N TRP A 25 7.38 -4.69 10.27
CA TRP A 25 7.81 -4.36 11.65
C TRP A 25 6.83 -3.47 12.42
N GLN A 26 5.55 -3.58 12.09
CA GLN A 26 4.53 -2.78 12.77
C GLN A 26 4.49 -2.97 14.30
N HIS A 27 5.09 -4.05 14.81
CA HIS A 27 5.22 -4.36 16.24
C HIS A 27 6.49 -3.79 16.88
N ALA A 28 7.39 -3.17 16.12
CA ALA A 28 8.64 -2.61 16.55
C ALA A 28 8.73 -1.13 16.08
N PRO A 29 8.00 -0.22 16.74
CA PRO A 29 7.91 1.18 16.31
C PRO A 29 9.26 1.91 16.30
N GLU A 30 10.23 1.45 17.09
CA GLU A 30 11.61 1.97 17.12
C GLU A 30 12.33 1.77 15.77
N ILE A 31 11.96 0.76 15.00
CA ILE A 31 12.54 0.55 13.65
C ILE A 31 12.10 1.68 12.72
N LEU A 32 10.83 2.08 12.74
CA LEU A 32 10.35 3.20 11.94
C LEU A 32 11.14 4.49 12.24
N GLU A 33 11.35 4.80 13.53
CA GLU A 33 12.09 5.99 13.91
C GLU A 33 13.54 5.94 13.39
N ARG A 34 14.18 4.78 13.53
CA ARG A 34 15.55 4.59 13.03
C ARG A 34 15.63 4.67 11.50
N ASP A 35 14.68 4.07 10.81
CA ASP A 35 14.62 4.11 9.35
C ASP A 35 14.43 5.55 8.85
N ILE A 36 13.56 6.32 9.48
CA ILE A 36 13.35 7.75 9.15
C ILE A 36 14.66 8.55 9.33
N GLU A 37 15.39 8.33 10.43
CA GLU A 37 16.71 8.97 10.62
C GLU A 37 17.69 8.63 9.49
N LEU A 38 17.77 7.36 9.12
CA LEU A 38 18.66 6.90 8.05
C LEU A 38 18.24 7.44 6.68
N MET A 39 16.94 7.47 6.40
CA MET A 39 16.39 8.08 5.18
C MET A 39 16.78 9.56 5.08
N LYS A 40 16.67 10.32 6.17
CA LYS A 40 17.08 11.73 6.21
C LYS A 40 18.58 11.90 5.95
N GLN A 41 19.41 11.06 6.59
CA GLN A 41 20.87 11.08 6.37
C GLN A 41 21.24 10.77 4.93
N ALA A 42 20.48 9.89 4.27
CA ALA A 42 20.65 9.53 2.86
C ALA A 42 20.04 10.55 1.89
N GLY A 43 19.36 11.59 2.37
CA GLY A 43 18.70 12.59 1.52
C GLY A 43 17.43 12.09 0.85
N VAL A 44 16.79 11.04 1.38
CA VAL A 44 15.52 10.52 0.88
C VAL A 44 14.42 11.57 1.05
N THR A 45 13.66 11.80 -0.01
CA THR A 45 12.54 12.75 -0.04
C THR A 45 11.18 12.09 -0.21
N SER A 46 11.16 10.81 -0.62
CA SER A 46 9.93 10.06 -0.84
C SER A 46 10.13 8.56 -0.70
N ALA A 47 9.05 7.82 -0.40
CA ALA A 47 9.06 6.35 -0.45
C ALA A 47 7.73 5.80 -0.99
N SER A 48 7.81 4.66 -1.68
CA SER A 48 6.63 3.87 -2.03
C SER A 48 6.26 2.98 -0.85
N VAL A 49 5.07 3.13 -0.30
CA VAL A 49 4.62 2.42 0.90
C VAL A 49 3.38 1.58 0.62
N GLY A 50 3.27 0.42 1.24
CA GLY A 50 2.06 -0.39 1.25
C GLY A 50 1.90 -1.36 0.07
N ILE A 51 2.92 -1.54 -0.78
CA ILE A 51 2.85 -2.35 -2.02
C ILE A 51 2.37 -3.79 -1.74
N PHE A 52 2.80 -4.38 -0.63
CA PHE A 52 2.47 -5.76 -0.24
C PHE A 52 1.56 -5.85 0.99
N ALA A 53 1.04 -4.74 1.46
CA ALA A 53 0.47 -4.60 2.79
C ALA A 53 -1.00 -5.03 2.91
N TRP A 54 -1.65 -5.63 1.90
CA TRP A 54 -3.09 -5.93 1.99
C TRP A 54 -3.43 -6.77 3.23
N THR A 55 -2.64 -7.80 3.54
CA THR A 55 -2.85 -8.64 4.74
C THR A 55 -2.78 -7.82 6.04
N ALA A 56 -1.84 -6.88 6.12
CA ALA A 56 -1.69 -6.00 7.28
C ALA A 56 -2.81 -4.95 7.38
N LEU A 57 -3.34 -4.52 6.24
CA LEU A 57 -4.43 -3.54 6.15
C LEU A 57 -5.81 -4.15 6.34
N GLU A 58 -5.99 -5.41 5.93
CA GLU A 58 -7.25 -6.16 6.04
C GLU A 58 -6.92 -7.62 6.42
N PRO A 59 -6.59 -7.89 7.69
CA PRO A 59 -6.24 -9.23 8.17
C PRO A 59 -7.38 -10.22 8.05
N GLU A 60 -8.62 -9.76 8.10
CA GLU A 60 -9.85 -10.52 7.86
C GLU A 60 -10.78 -9.71 6.96
N GLU A 61 -11.62 -10.38 6.22
CA GLU A 61 -12.55 -9.73 5.30
C GLU A 61 -13.41 -8.66 5.98
N GLY A 62 -13.26 -7.41 5.52
CA GLY A 62 -13.99 -6.25 6.03
C GLY A 62 -13.45 -5.66 7.33
N ARG A 63 -12.43 -6.26 7.95
CA ARG A 63 -11.77 -5.72 9.13
C ARG A 63 -10.51 -4.97 8.73
N TYR A 64 -10.59 -3.65 8.71
CA TYR A 64 -9.46 -2.80 8.32
C TYR A 64 -8.64 -2.35 9.54
N GLU A 65 -7.31 -2.42 9.41
CA GLU A 65 -6.34 -1.99 10.42
C GLU A 65 -5.36 -0.98 9.84
N PHE A 66 -5.68 0.30 9.94
CA PHE A 66 -4.89 1.39 9.37
C PHE A 66 -3.93 2.04 10.36
N ALA A 67 -4.01 1.75 11.65
CA ALA A 67 -3.27 2.48 12.69
C ALA A 67 -1.74 2.49 12.47
N TRP A 68 -1.17 1.40 11.97
CA TRP A 68 0.25 1.34 11.65
C TRP A 68 0.60 2.24 10.44
N LEU A 69 -0.28 2.25 9.42
CA LEU A 69 -0.06 3.08 8.22
C LEU A 69 -0.28 4.56 8.53
N ASP A 70 -1.24 4.90 9.40
CA ASP A 70 -1.41 6.27 9.90
C ASP A 70 -0.11 6.80 10.51
N ARG A 71 0.52 6.01 11.41
CA ARG A 71 1.80 6.39 12.02
C ARG A 71 2.89 6.63 10.99
N VAL A 72 3.00 5.76 9.99
CA VAL A 72 3.98 5.92 8.90
C VAL A 72 3.72 7.19 8.11
N MET A 73 2.48 7.42 7.70
CA MET A 73 2.08 8.60 6.93
C MET A 73 2.36 9.89 7.72
N ASP A 74 1.98 9.93 9.00
CA ASP A 74 2.21 11.06 9.89
C ASP A 74 3.70 11.34 10.10
N ARG A 75 4.53 10.29 10.27
CA ARG A 75 5.97 10.45 10.43
C ARG A 75 6.63 11.01 9.17
N PHE A 76 6.24 10.54 7.98
CA PHE A 76 6.71 11.12 6.73
C PHE A 76 6.30 12.59 6.59
N ALA A 77 5.05 12.93 6.94
CA ALA A 77 4.56 14.31 6.92
C ALA A 77 5.37 15.23 7.86
N GLN A 78 5.66 14.77 9.08
CA GLN A 78 6.44 15.54 10.08
C GLN A 78 7.84 15.87 9.59
N GLU A 79 8.44 15.02 8.79
CA GLU A 79 9.78 15.23 8.23
C GLU A 79 9.75 15.93 6.86
N GLY A 80 8.59 16.30 6.37
CA GLY A 80 8.44 16.92 5.04
C GLY A 80 8.74 15.96 3.88
N MET A 81 8.71 14.66 4.15
CA MET A 81 8.87 13.61 3.13
C MET A 81 7.53 13.21 2.53
N PHE A 82 7.55 12.65 1.33
CA PHE A 82 6.37 12.25 0.59
C PHE A 82 6.19 10.74 0.52
N VAL A 83 4.94 10.31 0.38
CA VAL A 83 4.58 8.91 0.22
C VAL A 83 3.89 8.71 -1.13
N PHE A 84 4.36 7.73 -1.89
CA PHE A 84 3.67 7.13 -3.01
C PHE A 84 2.90 5.92 -2.46
N LEU A 85 1.65 6.16 -2.08
CA LEU A 85 0.86 5.14 -1.40
C LEU A 85 0.33 4.11 -2.39
N ALA A 86 0.74 2.87 -2.20
CA ALA A 86 0.33 1.79 -3.08
C ALA A 86 -1.08 1.28 -2.79
N THR A 87 -1.77 0.92 -3.87
CA THR A 87 -2.92 0.02 -3.79
C THR A 87 -2.40 -1.42 -3.78
N PRO A 88 -2.58 -2.19 -2.68
CA PRO A 88 -1.83 -3.43 -2.46
C PRO A 88 -2.33 -4.64 -3.27
N SER A 89 -2.97 -4.39 -4.40
CA SER A 89 -3.70 -5.39 -5.20
C SER A 89 -2.82 -6.51 -5.77
N GLY A 90 -1.52 -6.28 -5.92
CA GLY A 90 -0.61 -7.32 -6.41
C GLY A 90 -0.33 -8.45 -5.42
N SER A 91 -0.59 -8.24 -4.13
CA SER A 91 -0.29 -9.18 -3.04
C SER A 91 -1.52 -9.36 -2.14
N LYS A 92 -2.45 -10.15 -2.62
CA LYS A 92 -3.70 -10.41 -1.91
C LYS A 92 -3.50 -11.24 -0.63
N PRO A 93 -4.33 -11.05 0.41
CA PRO A 93 -4.27 -11.82 1.62
C PRO A 93 -4.67 -13.28 1.40
N MET A 94 -4.21 -14.18 2.27
CA MET A 94 -4.47 -15.60 2.18
C MET A 94 -5.97 -15.90 2.31
N TRP A 95 -6.68 -15.24 3.25
CA TRP A 95 -8.11 -15.43 3.45
C TRP A 95 -8.93 -15.22 2.17
N LEU A 96 -8.49 -14.29 1.29
CA LEU A 96 -9.16 -14.02 0.03
C LEU A 96 -9.04 -15.19 -0.95
N SER A 97 -7.88 -15.84 -0.98
CA SER A 97 -7.65 -17.03 -1.81
C SER A 97 -8.31 -18.31 -1.27
N GLU A 98 -8.49 -18.39 0.05
CA GLU A 98 -9.13 -19.52 0.71
C GLU A 98 -10.64 -19.44 0.61
N LYS A 99 -11.21 -18.27 0.88
CA LYS A 99 -12.66 -18.04 0.83
C LYS A 99 -13.20 -18.02 -0.60
N TYR A 100 -12.41 -17.55 -1.56
CA TYR A 100 -12.79 -17.37 -2.96
C TYR A 100 -11.76 -18.03 -3.90
N PRO A 101 -11.64 -19.39 -3.89
CA PRO A 101 -10.59 -20.09 -4.64
C PRO A 101 -10.65 -19.85 -6.16
N GLU A 102 -11.81 -19.45 -6.69
CA GLU A 102 -12.01 -19.13 -8.10
C GLU A 102 -11.23 -17.87 -8.55
N ILE A 103 -10.80 -17.02 -7.63
CA ILE A 103 -9.98 -15.84 -7.97
C ILE A 103 -8.56 -16.21 -8.38
N ARG A 104 -8.08 -17.40 -8.04
CA ARG A 104 -6.72 -17.82 -8.37
C ARG A 104 -6.59 -18.08 -9.87
N ARG A 105 -5.50 -17.62 -10.42
CA ARG A 105 -5.19 -17.77 -11.85
C ARG A 105 -5.16 -19.25 -12.24
N VAL A 106 -5.70 -19.57 -13.41
CA VAL A 106 -5.53 -20.85 -14.07
C VAL A 106 -4.47 -20.69 -15.15
N ASN A 107 -3.45 -21.55 -15.12
CA ASN A 107 -2.35 -21.52 -16.09
C ASN A 107 -2.77 -22.20 -17.42
N LYS A 108 -1.86 -22.20 -18.40
CA LYS A 108 -2.08 -22.77 -19.73
C LYS A 108 -2.38 -24.28 -19.73
N ASP A 109 -1.98 -25.00 -18.67
CA ASP A 109 -2.18 -26.44 -18.51
C ASP A 109 -3.49 -26.77 -17.75
N GLY A 110 -4.34 -25.76 -17.51
CA GLY A 110 -5.59 -25.90 -16.77
C GLY A 110 -5.44 -26.00 -15.26
N ARG A 111 -4.23 -25.85 -14.72
CA ARG A 111 -3.99 -25.91 -13.28
C ARG A 111 -4.23 -24.56 -12.64
N ARG A 112 -4.90 -24.58 -11.50
CA ARG A 112 -5.09 -23.39 -10.66
C ARG A 112 -3.84 -23.14 -9.83
N ASP A 113 -3.33 -21.91 -9.86
CA ASP A 113 -2.16 -21.51 -9.09
C ASP A 113 -2.39 -21.64 -7.58
N ALA A 114 -1.34 -21.99 -6.85
CA ALA A 114 -1.37 -21.99 -5.40
C ALA A 114 -1.49 -20.57 -4.83
N SER A 115 -1.92 -20.46 -3.58
CA SER A 115 -1.89 -19.20 -2.83
C SER A 115 -0.45 -18.85 -2.43
N GLY A 116 -0.20 -17.56 -2.06
CA GLY A 116 1.06 -17.14 -1.44
C GLY A 116 2.02 -16.38 -2.34
N TRP A 117 1.85 -16.38 -3.67
CA TRP A 117 2.66 -15.57 -4.59
C TRP A 117 1.92 -14.30 -5.02
N ARG A 118 2.66 -13.26 -5.38
CA ARG A 118 2.09 -12.06 -6.00
C ARG A 118 1.63 -12.36 -7.43
N HIS A 119 0.60 -11.65 -7.88
CA HIS A 119 0.02 -11.75 -9.24
C HIS A 119 -0.48 -13.14 -9.65
N ASN A 120 -0.81 -14.01 -8.69
CA ASN A 120 -1.37 -15.34 -8.95
C ASN A 120 -2.93 -15.35 -8.92
N HIS A 121 -3.53 -14.23 -9.25
CA HIS A 121 -4.98 -14.05 -9.32
C HIS A 121 -5.44 -13.75 -10.75
N CYS A 122 -6.70 -14.04 -11.02
CA CYS A 122 -7.33 -13.71 -12.27
C CYS A 122 -7.84 -12.25 -12.25
N MET A 123 -7.26 -11.40 -13.07
CA MET A 123 -7.63 -9.98 -13.17
C MET A 123 -9.06 -9.77 -13.65
N SER A 124 -9.65 -10.77 -14.34
CA SER A 124 -11.03 -10.74 -14.83
C SER A 124 -12.04 -11.26 -13.81
N SER A 125 -11.60 -11.83 -12.67
CA SER A 125 -12.51 -12.34 -11.64
C SER A 125 -13.37 -11.20 -11.08
N PRO A 126 -14.72 -11.29 -11.14
CA PRO A 126 -15.60 -10.29 -10.56
C PRO A 126 -15.38 -10.13 -9.05
N VAL A 127 -15.16 -11.24 -8.34
CA VAL A 127 -14.91 -11.23 -6.90
C VAL A 127 -13.61 -10.49 -6.59
N TYR A 128 -12.50 -10.84 -7.27
CA TYR A 128 -11.24 -10.16 -7.06
C TYR A 128 -11.33 -8.65 -7.33
N ARG A 129 -11.98 -8.27 -8.43
CA ARG A 129 -12.18 -6.86 -8.78
C ARG A 129 -13.01 -6.12 -7.75
N ALA A 130 -14.09 -6.72 -7.24
CA ALA A 130 -14.91 -6.12 -6.20
C ALA A 130 -14.13 -5.91 -4.90
N LYS A 131 -13.34 -6.90 -4.46
CA LYS A 131 -12.51 -6.80 -3.24
C LYS A 131 -11.39 -5.76 -3.38
N THR A 132 -10.71 -5.75 -4.53
CA THR A 132 -9.72 -4.71 -4.84
C THR A 132 -10.35 -3.31 -4.80
N ALA A 133 -11.53 -3.14 -5.40
CA ALA A 133 -12.22 -1.85 -5.37
C ALA A 133 -12.62 -1.41 -3.96
N GLN A 134 -13.03 -2.35 -3.09
CA GLN A 134 -13.34 -2.08 -1.67
C GLN A 134 -12.10 -1.59 -0.92
N MET A 135 -10.97 -2.32 -1.02
CA MET A 135 -9.70 -1.94 -0.39
C MET A 135 -9.21 -0.58 -0.88
N ASN A 136 -9.19 -0.38 -2.19
CA ASN A 136 -8.73 0.89 -2.79
C ASN A 136 -9.60 2.07 -2.37
N ARG A 137 -10.91 1.87 -2.25
CA ARG A 137 -11.83 2.88 -1.74
C ARG A 137 -11.52 3.23 -0.29
N ALA A 138 -11.34 2.22 0.57
CA ALA A 138 -11.02 2.42 1.99
C ALA A 138 -9.73 3.24 2.16
N LEU A 139 -8.67 2.90 1.40
CA LEU A 139 -7.43 3.68 1.38
C LEU A 139 -7.66 5.11 0.87
N ALA A 140 -8.37 5.26 -0.24
CA ALA A 140 -8.62 6.56 -0.84
C ALA A 140 -9.44 7.48 0.08
N GLU A 141 -10.48 6.96 0.70
CA GLU A 141 -11.31 7.73 1.64
C GLU A 141 -10.49 8.22 2.84
N ARG A 142 -9.57 7.38 3.35
CA ARG A 142 -8.74 7.72 4.50
C ARG A 142 -7.63 8.71 4.17
N TYR A 143 -6.88 8.49 3.08
CA TYR A 143 -5.61 9.20 2.83
C TYR A 143 -5.66 10.27 1.74
N LYS A 144 -6.76 10.44 0.99
CA LYS A 144 -6.86 11.39 -0.13
C LYS A 144 -6.47 12.84 0.17
N ASN A 145 -6.53 13.24 1.43
CA ASN A 145 -6.19 14.60 1.86
C ASN A 145 -4.96 14.62 2.79
N HIS A 146 -4.24 13.51 2.92
CA HIS A 146 -3.08 13.42 3.79
C HIS A 146 -1.91 14.22 3.21
N SER A 147 -1.24 15.03 4.04
CA SER A 147 -0.19 15.94 3.59
C SER A 147 1.05 15.26 3.01
N ALA A 148 1.37 14.04 3.48
CA ALA A 148 2.48 13.26 2.92
C ALA A 148 2.11 12.57 1.59
N LEU A 149 0.82 12.43 1.24
CA LEU A 149 0.44 11.73 0.02
C LEU A 149 0.81 12.56 -1.21
N ALA A 150 1.75 12.07 -2.01
CA ALA A 150 2.13 12.69 -3.28
C ALA A 150 1.36 12.09 -4.46
N LEU A 151 1.28 10.76 -4.50
CA LEU A 151 0.57 10.04 -5.57
C LEU A 151 0.12 8.65 -5.12
N TRP A 152 -0.75 8.05 -5.89
CA TRP A 152 -1.14 6.64 -5.77
C TRP A 152 -0.29 5.77 -6.68
N HIS A 153 0.29 4.73 -6.07
CA HIS A 153 1.07 3.71 -6.77
C HIS A 153 0.21 2.47 -7.03
#